data_00be0ec7f075ee07e16fc59b8e2c3c4e
#
_entry.id   00be0ec7f075ee07e16fc59b8e2c3c4e
#
_cell.length_a   1.000
_cell.length_b   1.000
_cell.length_c   1.000
_cell.angle_alpha   90.00
_cell.angle_beta   90.00
_cell.angle_gamma   90.00
#
_symmetry.space_group_name_H-M   'P 1'
#
loop_
_entity.id
_entity.type
_entity.pdbx_description
1 polymer ?
#
loop_
_entity_poly.entity_id
_entity_poly.type
_entity_poly.pdbx_seq_one_letter_code
_entity_poly.pdbx_strand_id
1 'polypeptide(L)'
;SASSPLLSPVDDFDQIDGPGYREQPSNAEAEQALLGAILINNEAAHRVNAFLMDEHFFWPVHGRIFGAANKLIERGQIATPTTLKTYFDRDEGLADVGGSDYLARLASAATTIINAEAYGNAIYDLYLRRELIDIGEDMVNGAYDSGVDDEAVKQIELAEKHLFDLAEKGVSDGGFVPFKTSLTEAVLAAEAAYKRDASLTGVTSGLTDLDELLGGMHRSDLVILAGRPSMGKTALATNIAFNVANLTDTIVDEHGNETPVDDPV
;
A
#
# COMPACT_ATOMS: atom_id res chain seq x y z
N SER A 1 37.39 17.66 -6.20
CA SER A 1 36.16 16.87 -6.09
C SER A 1 36.29 15.96 -4.89
N ALA A 2 35.84 16.47 -3.74
CA ALA A 2 35.72 15.70 -2.52
C ALA A 2 34.30 15.13 -2.49
N SER A 3 34.19 13.80 -2.67
CA SER A 3 33.00 13.06 -2.33
C SER A 3 32.82 13.19 -0.81
N SER A 4 31.74 13.85 -0.38
CA SER A 4 31.31 13.83 1.03
C SER A 4 31.05 12.39 1.43
N PRO A 5 31.60 11.90 2.53
CA PRO A 5 31.28 10.57 3.02
C PRO A 5 29.82 10.58 3.43
N LEU A 6 29.03 9.71 2.80
CA LEU A 6 27.68 9.36 3.28
C LEU A 6 27.82 8.94 4.74
N LEU A 7 26.92 9.44 5.57
CA LEU A 7 26.88 9.10 6.98
C LEU A 7 26.59 7.60 7.07
N SER A 8 27.59 6.79 7.39
CA SER A 8 27.35 5.42 7.81
C SER A 8 26.51 5.50 9.07
N PRO A 9 25.31 4.91 9.07
CA PRO A 9 24.58 4.74 10.32
C PRO A 9 25.31 3.68 11.10
N VAL A 10 26.09 4.09 12.05
CA VAL A 10 26.61 3.23 13.11
C VAL A 10 27.44 2.05 12.60
N ASP A 11 28.73 2.26 12.42
CA ASP A 11 29.74 1.20 12.24
C ASP A 11 29.76 0.16 13.41
N ASP A 12 28.91 0.32 14.42
CA ASP A 12 28.85 -0.52 15.62
C ASP A 12 27.75 -1.58 15.64
N PHE A 13 26.83 -1.60 14.63
CA PHE A 13 25.82 -2.67 14.54
C PHE A 13 26.23 -3.85 13.64
N ASP A 14 27.35 -3.76 12.92
CA ASP A 14 27.78 -4.74 11.90
C ASP A 14 28.55 -5.95 12.48
N GLN A 15 28.47 -6.27 13.77
CA GLN A 15 29.16 -7.45 14.30
C GLN A 15 28.24 -8.44 15.03
N ILE A 16 27.29 -9.01 14.26
CA ILE A 16 26.77 -10.35 14.57
C ILE A 16 26.85 -11.19 13.30
N ASP A 17 28.08 -11.46 12.86
CA ASP A 17 28.36 -12.45 11.82
C ASP A 17 28.28 -13.85 12.41
N GLY A 18 27.07 -14.45 12.37
CA GLY A 18 26.90 -15.89 12.50
C GLY A 18 26.68 -16.49 11.11
N PRO A 19 27.26 -17.66 10.78
CA PRO A 19 27.06 -18.28 9.48
C PRO A 19 25.59 -18.70 9.31
N GLY A 20 24.85 -17.96 8.49
CA GLY A 20 23.50 -18.31 8.08
C GLY A 20 22.40 -17.30 8.46
N TYR A 21 22.72 -16.23 9.16
CA TYR A 21 21.73 -15.18 9.45
C TYR A 21 21.52 -14.31 8.21
N ARG A 22 20.30 -14.28 7.70
CA ARG A 22 19.92 -13.35 6.62
C ARG A 22 19.58 -12.02 7.27
N GLU A 23 20.27 -10.96 6.87
CA GLU A 23 19.92 -9.61 7.30
C GLU A 23 18.52 -9.22 6.82
N GLN A 24 17.77 -8.56 7.69
CA GLN A 24 16.46 -8.02 7.31
C GLN A 24 16.63 -6.90 6.27
N PRO A 25 15.73 -6.82 5.27
CA PRO A 25 15.81 -5.78 4.24
C PRO A 25 15.67 -4.38 4.84
N SER A 26 16.69 -3.55 4.63
CA SER A 26 16.76 -2.20 5.16
C SER A 26 17.52 -1.27 4.19
N ASN A 27 17.29 0.04 4.30
CA ASN A 27 18.02 1.06 3.54
C ASN A 27 18.20 2.33 4.37
N ALA A 28 19.33 2.38 5.11
CA ALA A 28 19.67 3.51 5.95
C ALA A 28 19.75 4.84 5.19
N GLU A 29 20.31 4.78 3.99
CA GLU A 29 20.50 5.98 3.15
C GLU A 29 19.16 6.59 2.76
N ALA A 30 18.17 5.75 2.38
CA ALA A 30 16.82 6.22 2.05
C ALA A 30 16.12 6.84 3.26
N GLU A 31 16.22 6.21 4.44
CA GLU A 31 15.64 6.73 5.67
C GLU A 31 16.27 8.07 6.07
N GLN A 32 17.60 8.15 6.06
CA GLN A 32 18.32 9.39 6.36
C GLN A 32 18.03 10.51 5.36
N ALA A 33 17.97 10.17 4.07
CA ALA A 33 17.68 11.14 3.01
C ALA A 33 16.24 11.69 3.14
N LEU A 34 15.27 10.84 3.44
CA LEU A 34 13.90 11.27 3.68
C LEU A 34 13.78 12.18 4.90
N LEU A 35 14.34 11.76 6.04
CA LEU A 35 14.33 12.56 7.27
C LEU A 35 15.03 13.91 7.08
N GLY A 36 16.18 13.90 6.43
CA GLY A 36 16.89 15.13 6.10
C GLY A 36 16.06 16.06 5.21
N ALA A 37 15.40 15.53 4.19
CA ALA A 37 14.51 16.31 3.32
C ALA A 37 13.36 16.94 4.11
N ILE A 38 12.73 16.21 5.03
CA ILE A 38 11.65 16.70 5.90
C ILE A 38 12.15 17.82 6.81
N LEU A 39 13.34 17.66 7.41
CA LEU A 39 13.92 18.66 8.33
C LEU A 39 14.35 19.97 7.64
N ILE A 40 14.60 19.94 6.32
CA ILE A 40 14.89 21.13 5.52
C ILE A 40 13.60 21.77 5.02
N ASN A 41 12.66 20.96 4.54
CA ASN A 41 11.38 21.42 4.03
C ASN A 41 10.25 20.45 4.41
N ASN A 42 9.37 20.89 5.26
CA ASN A 42 8.28 20.08 5.79
C ASN A 42 7.25 19.66 4.72
N GLU A 43 7.23 20.30 3.54
CA GLU A 43 6.44 19.84 2.40
C GLU A 43 6.79 18.39 1.97
N ALA A 44 8.02 17.96 2.23
CA ALA A 44 8.43 16.58 1.99
C ALA A 44 7.62 15.57 2.83
N ALA A 45 7.23 15.93 4.04
CA ALA A 45 6.39 15.10 4.90
C ALA A 45 4.98 14.91 4.31
N HIS A 46 4.38 15.97 3.77
CA HIS A 46 3.04 15.90 3.17
C HIS A 46 2.96 14.93 1.98
N ARG A 47 4.07 14.71 1.28
CA ARG A 47 4.12 13.78 0.15
C ARG A 47 4.12 12.31 0.57
N VAL A 48 4.57 12.01 1.77
CA VAL A 48 4.73 10.63 2.26
C VAL A 48 3.76 10.26 3.36
N ASN A 49 3.16 11.23 4.05
CA ASN A 49 2.25 10.98 5.18
C ASN A 49 0.96 10.25 4.79
N ALA A 50 0.65 10.16 3.48
CA ALA A 50 -0.50 9.41 3.01
C ALA A 50 -0.33 7.88 3.18
N PHE A 51 0.92 7.40 3.17
CA PHE A 51 1.22 5.96 3.18
C PHE A 51 2.33 5.55 4.14
N LEU A 52 3.18 6.48 4.61
CA LEU A 52 4.33 6.18 5.46
C LEU A 52 4.03 6.53 6.92
N MET A 53 4.31 5.60 7.83
CA MET A 53 4.19 5.73 9.27
C MET A 53 5.54 5.53 9.97
N ASP A 54 5.64 5.89 11.24
CA ASP A 54 6.85 5.74 12.05
C ASP A 54 7.29 4.28 12.23
N GLU A 55 6.35 3.35 12.28
CA GLU A 55 6.60 1.90 12.37
C GLU A 55 7.22 1.29 11.09
N HIS A 56 7.16 1.97 9.95
CA HIS A 56 7.71 1.47 8.68
C HIS A 56 9.23 1.60 8.59
N PHE A 57 9.84 2.38 9.49
CA PHE A 57 11.30 2.55 9.52
C PHE A 57 11.99 1.35 10.16
N PHE A 58 13.10 0.93 9.58
CA PHE A 58 13.91 -0.15 10.12
C PHE A 58 14.60 0.28 11.42
N TRP A 59 15.17 1.50 11.43
CA TRP A 59 15.81 2.06 12.62
C TRP A 59 14.77 2.74 13.51
N PRO A 60 14.55 2.25 14.75
CA PRO A 60 13.55 2.82 15.64
C PRO A 60 13.75 4.31 15.93
N VAL A 61 15.00 4.79 15.91
CA VAL A 61 15.31 6.21 16.08
C VAL A 61 14.78 7.05 14.90
N HIS A 62 14.85 6.54 13.68
CA HIS A 62 14.33 7.21 12.50
C HIS A 62 12.81 7.30 12.54
N GLY A 63 12.13 6.22 12.90
CA GLY A 63 10.67 6.21 13.11
C GLY A 63 10.25 7.27 14.15
N ARG A 64 10.94 7.32 15.30
CA ARG A 64 10.65 8.34 16.31
C ARG A 64 10.88 9.77 15.82
N ILE A 65 11.95 10.02 15.05
CA ILE A 65 12.21 11.34 14.44
C ILE A 65 11.09 11.69 13.48
N PHE A 66 10.67 10.76 12.62
CA PHE A 66 9.57 10.95 11.68
C PHE A 66 8.26 11.25 12.39
N GLY A 67 7.87 10.42 13.37
CA GLY A 67 6.65 10.63 14.16
C GLY A 67 6.64 11.95 14.95
N ALA A 68 7.79 12.35 15.52
CA ALA A 68 7.91 13.66 16.20
C ALA A 68 7.82 14.83 15.21
N ALA A 69 8.43 14.72 14.03
CA ALA A 69 8.34 15.74 12.99
C ALA A 69 6.88 15.92 12.52
N ASN A 70 6.17 14.81 12.26
CA ASN A 70 4.77 14.86 11.86
C ASN A 70 3.87 15.48 12.92
N LYS A 71 4.05 15.13 14.20
CA LYS A 71 3.30 15.75 15.32
C LYS A 71 3.50 17.27 15.41
N LEU A 72 4.69 17.77 15.06
CA LEU A 72 4.92 19.22 14.99
C LEU A 72 4.19 19.84 13.79
N ILE A 73 4.32 19.22 12.62
CA ILE A 73 3.71 19.70 11.37
C ILE A 73 2.18 19.73 11.49
N GLU A 74 1.56 18.70 12.04
CA GLU A 74 0.11 18.63 12.30
C GLU A 74 -0.40 19.74 13.22
N ARG A 75 0.46 20.21 14.14
CA ARG A 75 0.16 21.36 15.02
C ARG A 75 0.43 22.71 14.35
N GLY A 76 0.76 22.72 13.06
CA GLY A 76 1.12 23.93 12.33
C GLY A 76 2.50 24.51 12.73
N GLN A 77 3.35 23.70 13.37
CA GLN A 77 4.71 24.09 13.75
C GLN A 77 5.72 23.56 12.70
N ILE A 78 6.86 24.24 12.62
CA ILE A 78 7.91 23.82 11.69
C ILE A 78 8.81 22.78 12.38
N ALA A 79 8.92 21.59 11.77
CA ALA A 79 9.84 20.56 12.19
C ALA A 79 11.26 20.87 11.63
N THR A 80 12.17 21.24 12.52
CA THR A 80 13.59 21.51 12.22
C THR A 80 14.45 20.79 13.25
N PRO A 81 15.76 20.61 13.01
CA PRO A 81 16.66 20.04 14.02
C PRO A 81 16.56 20.75 15.38
N THR A 82 16.37 22.06 15.37
CA THR A 82 16.27 22.88 16.59
C THR A 82 14.95 22.64 17.35
N THR A 83 13.82 22.59 16.64
CA THR A 83 12.51 22.37 17.28
C THR A 83 12.36 20.93 17.79
N LEU A 84 12.91 19.95 17.07
CA LEU A 84 12.93 18.56 17.50
C LEU A 84 13.87 18.28 18.67
N LYS A 85 14.94 19.03 18.81
CA LYS A 85 15.88 18.87 19.93
C LYS A 85 15.19 18.76 21.28
N THR A 86 14.21 19.62 21.54
CA THR A 86 13.47 19.66 22.81
C THR A 86 12.67 18.36 23.07
N TYR A 87 12.24 17.66 22.03
CA TYR A 87 11.55 16.38 22.14
C TYR A 87 12.51 15.24 22.50
N PHE A 88 13.78 15.36 22.10
CA PHE A 88 14.78 14.31 22.20
C PHE A 88 15.85 14.58 23.27
N ASP A 89 15.76 15.66 24.02
CA ASP A 89 16.74 15.98 25.08
C ASP A 89 16.87 14.89 26.15
N ARG A 90 15.90 13.97 26.25
CA ARG A 90 15.87 12.85 27.19
C ARG A 90 15.70 11.49 26.52
N ASP A 91 15.86 11.43 25.21
CA ASP A 91 15.72 10.17 24.43
C ASP A 91 17.06 9.47 24.36
N GLU A 92 17.14 8.31 25.04
CA GLU A 92 18.36 7.48 25.08
C GLU A 92 18.77 7.00 23.69
N GLY A 93 17.80 6.59 22.84
CA GLY A 93 18.08 6.10 21.49
C GLY A 93 18.61 7.15 20.53
N LEU A 94 18.29 8.45 20.75
CA LEU A 94 18.94 9.51 19.98
C LEU A 94 20.33 9.83 20.54
N ALA A 95 20.54 9.67 21.86
CA ALA A 95 21.85 9.85 22.47
C ALA A 95 22.87 8.86 21.88
N ASP A 96 22.47 7.60 21.62
CA ASP A 96 23.32 6.54 21.07
C ASP A 96 23.84 6.87 19.66
N VAL A 97 23.05 7.57 18.84
CA VAL A 97 23.46 7.98 17.47
C VAL A 97 24.09 9.38 17.39
N GLY A 98 24.36 10.02 18.52
CA GLY A 98 24.99 11.33 18.60
C GLY A 98 24.07 12.47 18.96
N GLY A 99 22.91 12.20 19.54
CA GLY A 99 22.03 13.20 20.12
C GLY A 99 21.49 14.23 19.11
N SER A 100 21.36 15.47 19.55
CA SER A 100 20.87 16.57 18.70
C SER A 100 21.76 16.86 17.48
N ASP A 101 23.04 16.49 17.53
CA ASP A 101 23.96 16.67 16.41
C ASP A 101 23.62 15.74 15.25
N TYR A 102 23.00 14.59 15.53
CA TYR A 102 22.49 13.69 14.51
C TYR A 102 21.39 14.36 13.66
N LEU A 103 20.45 15.06 14.29
CA LEU A 103 19.41 15.80 13.56
C LEU A 103 20.01 16.89 12.62
N ALA A 104 21.05 17.58 13.10
CA ALA A 104 21.75 18.55 12.27
C ALA A 104 22.49 17.90 11.08
N ARG A 105 23.08 16.72 11.30
CA ARG A 105 23.73 15.94 10.23
C ARG A 105 22.72 15.46 9.19
N LEU A 106 21.56 14.93 9.60
CA LEU A 106 20.49 14.54 8.68
C LEU A 106 20.07 15.69 7.79
N ALA A 107 19.83 16.87 8.38
CA ALA A 107 19.47 18.06 7.62
C ALA A 107 20.58 18.52 6.68
N SER A 108 21.85 18.45 7.10
CA SER A 108 22.99 18.87 6.26
C SER A 108 23.30 17.91 5.11
N ALA A 109 22.96 16.62 5.25
CA ALA A 109 23.17 15.59 4.25
C ALA A 109 22.09 15.56 3.17
N ALA A 110 20.94 16.19 3.40
CA ALA A 110 19.84 16.21 2.45
C ALA A 110 20.18 17.03 1.21
N THR A 111 20.20 16.38 0.07
CA THR A 111 20.59 17.01 -1.20
C THR A 111 19.41 17.51 -2.03
N THR A 112 18.21 16.95 -1.91
CA THR A 112 17.08 17.34 -2.77
C THR A 112 15.72 16.86 -2.22
N ILE A 113 14.73 17.75 -2.15
CA ILE A 113 13.34 17.47 -1.75
C ILE A 113 12.57 16.68 -2.81
N ILE A 114 13.05 16.69 -4.05
CA ILE A 114 12.36 16.16 -5.23
C ILE A 114 12.07 14.66 -5.08
N ASN A 115 12.90 13.92 -4.38
CA ASN A 115 12.84 12.46 -4.28
C ASN A 115 12.21 11.94 -2.97
N ALA A 116 11.59 12.79 -2.14
CA ALA A 116 11.02 12.35 -0.86
C ALA A 116 10.01 11.20 -1.01
N GLU A 117 9.15 11.27 -2.02
CA GLU A 117 8.18 10.22 -2.33
C GLU A 117 8.87 8.90 -2.74
N ALA A 118 9.92 8.97 -3.56
CA ALA A 118 10.68 7.79 -3.97
C ALA A 118 11.38 7.13 -2.77
N TYR A 119 11.93 7.92 -1.84
CA TYR A 119 12.51 7.40 -0.60
C TYR A 119 11.44 6.79 0.30
N GLY A 120 10.29 7.46 0.47
CA GLY A 120 9.15 6.94 1.23
C GLY A 120 8.66 5.60 0.69
N ASN A 121 8.50 5.48 -0.62
CA ASN A 121 8.09 4.23 -1.28
C ASN A 121 9.14 3.11 -1.08
N ALA A 122 10.43 3.44 -1.15
CA ALA A 122 11.49 2.46 -0.90
C ALA A 122 11.47 1.95 0.55
N ILE A 123 11.27 2.84 1.54
CA ILE A 123 11.16 2.46 2.95
C ILE A 123 9.93 1.56 3.15
N TYR A 124 8.81 1.92 2.54
CA TYR A 124 7.57 1.18 2.64
C TYR A 124 7.66 -0.23 2.00
N ASP A 125 8.26 -0.35 0.80
CA ASP A 125 8.51 -1.66 0.16
C ASP A 125 9.39 -2.56 1.05
N LEU A 126 10.44 -1.99 1.67
CA LEU A 126 11.30 -2.73 2.58
C LEU A 126 10.56 -3.14 3.88
N TYR A 127 9.65 -2.30 4.38
CA TYR A 127 8.77 -2.67 5.50
C TYR A 127 7.88 -3.85 5.12
N LEU A 128 7.20 -3.81 3.98
CA LEU A 128 6.37 -4.93 3.51
C LEU A 128 7.16 -6.23 3.37
N ARG A 129 8.42 -6.15 2.93
CA ARG A 129 9.30 -7.33 2.84
C ARG A 129 9.64 -7.90 4.22
N ARG A 130 9.84 -7.06 5.23
CA ARG A 130 10.06 -7.51 6.62
C ARG A 130 8.81 -8.20 7.18
N GLU A 131 7.64 -7.60 7.00
CA GLU A 131 6.37 -8.21 7.39
C GLU A 131 6.15 -9.58 6.73
N LEU A 132 6.50 -9.72 5.43
CA LEU A 132 6.43 -11.01 4.74
C LEU A 132 7.42 -12.04 5.31
N ILE A 133 8.60 -11.60 5.73
CA ILE A 133 9.59 -12.48 6.39
C ILE A 133 9.03 -12.94 7.73
N ASP A 134 8.52 -12.03 8.55
CA ASP A 134 7.97 -12.32 9.87
C ASP A 134 6.77 -13.27 9.77
N ILE A 135 5.84 -13.05 8.85
CA ILE A 135 4.73 -13.97 8.56
C ILE A 135 5.26 -15.35 8.15
N GLY A 136 6.28 -15.40 7.29
CA GLY A 136 6.90 -16.64 6.84
C GLY A 136 7.57 -17.41 7.99
N GLU A 137 8.28 -16.72 8.86
CA GLU A 137 8.92 -17.32 10.05
C GLU A 137 7.86 -17.83 11.03
N ASP A 138 6.79 -17.08 11.27
CA ASP A 138 5.67 -17.50 12.11
C ASP A 138 4.98 -18.74 11.56
N MET A 139 4.76 -18.81 10.24
CA MET A 139 4.21 -20.00 9.58
C MET A 139 5.11 -21.22 9.75
N VAL A 140 6.42 -21.07 9.57
CA VAL A 140 7.39 -22.16 9.72
C VAL A 140 7.46 -22.62 11.17
N ASN A 141 7.63 -21.69 12.11
CA ASN A 141 7.72 -21.98 13.53
C ASN A 141 6.42 -22.62 14.03
N GLY A 142 5.26 -22.06 13.67
CA GLY A 142 3.96 -22.63 14.02
C GLY A 142 3.76 -24.06 13.51
N ALA A 143 4.29 -24.38 12.30
CA ALA A 143 4.19 -25.72 11.75
C ALA A 143 5.07 -26.74 12.48
N TYR A 144 6.25 -26.30 12.98
CA TYR A 144 7.15 -27.18 13.77
C TYR A 144 6.69 -27.34 15.22
N ASP A 145 6.13 -26.32 15.83
CA ASP A 145 5.76 -26.29 17.26
C ASP A 145 4.32 -26.76 17.52
N SER A 146 3.61 -27.22 16.47
CA SER A 146 2.22 -27.66 16.57
C SER A 146 2.02 -28.76 17.61
N GLY A 147 1.09 -28.56 18.54
CA GLY A 147 0.62 -29.57 19.46
C GLY A 147 -0.28 -30.62 18.75
N VAL A 148 -0.53 -31.73 19.42
CA VAL A 148 -1.34 -32.85 18.88
C VAL A 148 -2.79 -32.40 18.56
N ASP A 149 -3.26 -31.33 19.21
CA ASP A 149 -4.62 -30.77 19.05
C ASP A 149 -4.71 -29.60 18.05
N ASP A 150 -3.57 -29.15 17.51
CA ASP A 150 -3.53 -28.04 16.57
C ASP A 150 -3.76 -28.52 15.12
N GLU A 151 -4.93 -28.18 14.58
CA GLU A 151 -5.28 -28.54 13.21
C GLU A 151 -4.48 -27.69 12.19
N ALA A 152 -3.79 -28.34 11.25
CA ALA A 152 -3.05 -27.66 10.18
C ALA A 152 -3.93 -26.69 9.36
N VAL A 153 -5.24 -26.99 9.26
CA VAL A 153 -6.21 -26.12 8.58
C VAL A 153 -6.30 -24.74 9.24
N LYS A 154 -6.28 -24.69 10.58
CA LYS A 154 -6.32 -23.41 11.32
C LYS A 154 -5.06 -22.58 11.10
N GLN A 155 -3.91 -23.22 10.92
CA GLN A 155 -2.67 -22.51 10.59
C GLN A 155 -2.73 -21.91 9.18
N ILE A 156 -3.33 -22.62 8.23
CA ILE A 156 -3.57 -22.10 6.87
C ILE A 156 -4.50 -20.89 6.92
N GLU A 157 -5.62 -20.97 7.64
CA GLU A 157 -6.58 -19.86 7.80
C GLU A 157 -5.91 -18.62 8.44
N LEU A 158 -5.03 -18.84 9.43
CA LEU A 158 -4.30 -17.77 10.09
C LEU A 158 -3.30 -17.10 9.13
N ALA A 159 -2.57 -17.91 8.36
CA ALA A 159 -1.62 -17.42 7.36
C ALA A 159 -2.34 -16.63 6.25
N GLU A 160 -3.46 -17.13 5.73
CA GLU A 160 -4.29 -16.41 4.75
C GLU A 160 -4.75 -15.06 5.31
N LYS A 161 -5.21 -15.04 6.57
CA LYS A 161 -5.62 -13.81 7.22
C LYS A 161 -4.48 -12.80 7.34
N HIS A 162 -3.29 -13.22 7.81
CA HIS A 162 -2.15 -12.32 7.95
C HIS A 162 -1.69 -11.76 6.60
N LEU A 163 -1.66 -12.60 5.55
CA LEU A 163 -1.33 -12.14 4.20
C LEU A 163 -2.38 -11.19 3.64
N PHE A 164 -3.66 -11.45 3.90
CA PHE A 164 -4.75 -10.57 3.50
C PHE A 164 -4.65 -9.21 4.21
N ASP A 165 -4.47 -9.22 5.53
CA ASP A 165 -4.31 -8.00 6.34
C ASP A 165 -3.10 -7.18 5.88
N LEU A 166 -1.99 -7.84 5.51
CA LEU A 166 -0.82 -7.18 4.95
C LEU A 166 -1.09 -6.60 3.56
N ALA A 167 -1.79 -7.33 2.70
CA ALA A 167 -2.16 -6.85 1.37
C ALA A 167 -3.11 -5.65 1.45
N GLU A 168 -4.07 -5.67 2.39
CA GLU A 168 -4.99 -4.54 2.62
C GLU A 168 -4.23 -3.31 3.14
N LYS A 169 -3.26 -3.48 4.04
CA LYS A 169 -2.36 -2.39 4.46
C LYS A 169 -1.50 -1.88 3.30
N GLY A 170 -1.05 -2.78 2.42
CA GLY A 170 -0.24 -2.46 1.24
C GLY A 170 -0.99 -1.70 0.16
N VAL A 171 -2.28 -1.93 0.05
CA VAL A 171 -3.20 -1.18 -0.82
C VAL A 171 -3.80 -0.03 -0.02
N SER A 172 -2.99 0.85 0.51
CA SER A 172 -3.46 2.15 1.03
C SER A 172 -3.83 3.07 -0.15
N ASP A 173 -4.64 2.54 -1.07
CA ASP A 173 -5.31 3.28 -2.15
C ASP A 173 -6.50 4.09 -1.59
N GLY A 174 -6.65 4.15 -0.26
CA GLY A 174 -7.58 5.03 0.44
C GLY A 174 -7.09 6.48 0.58
N GLY A 175 -5.91 6.79 0.04
CA GLY A 175 -5.37 8.14 -0.04
C GLY A 175 -6.16 9.00 -1.05
N PHE A 176 -6.08 10.32 -0.90
CA PHE A 176 -6.65 11.26 -1.88
C PHE A 176 -6.04 10.98 -3.26
N VAL A 177 -6.87 10.49 -4.18
CA VAL A 177 -6.46 10.34 -5.58
C VAL A 177 -6.27 11.74 -6.16
N PRO A 178 -5.13 12.06 -6.80
CA PRO A 178 -4.93 13.35 -7.43
C PRO A 178 -6.07 13.67 -8.39
N PHE A 179 -6.64 14.87 -8.28
CA PHE A 179 -7.78 15.29 -9.12
C PHE A 179 -7.54 15.05 -10.61
N LYS A 180 -6.32 15.22 -11.08
CA LYS A 180 -5.93 14.95 -12.47
C LYS A 180 -6.17 13.48 -12.85
N THR A 181 -5.85 12.53 -11.98
CA THR A 181 -6.05 11.10 -12.23
C THR A 181 -7.54 10.79 -12.27
N SER A 182 -8.29 11.21 -11.25
CA SER A 182 -9.77 11.02 -11.21
C SER A 182 -10.47 11.70 -12.40
N LEU A 183 -10.02 12.88 -12.81
CA LEU A 183 -10.57 13.56 -13.98
C LEU A 183 -10.27 12.78 -15.26
N THR A 184 -9.05 12.25 -15.41
CA THR A 184 -8.68 11.46 -16.59
C THR A 184 -9.52 10.18 -16.65
N GLU A 185 -9.69 9.48 -15.55
CA GLU A 185 -10.53 8.28 -15.44
C GLU A 185 -11.99 8.59 -15.75
N ALA A 186 -12.53 9.68 -15.22
CA ALA A 186 -13.90 10.12 -15.50
C ALA A 186 -14.12 10.47 -16.98
N VAL A 187 -13.14 11.13 -17.63
CA VAL A 187 -13.21 11.45 -19.06
C VAL A 187 -13.14 10.18 -19.90
N LEU A 188 -12.23 9.25 -19.58
CA LEU A 188 -12.13 7.97 -20.28
C LEU A 188 -13.41 7.13 -20.12
N ALA A 189 -14.00 7.10 -18.92
CA ALA A 189 -15.26 6.41 -18.67
C ALA A 189 -16.42 7.04 -19.47
N ALA A 190 -16.49 8.39 -19.53
CA ALA A 190 -17.48 9.10 -20.30
C ALA A 190 -17.31 8.87 -21.82
N GLU A 191 -16.06 8.85 -22.31
CA GLU A 191 -15.77 8.56 -23.71
C GLU A 191 -16.14 7.11 -24.07
N ALA A 192 -15.83 6.15 -23.19
CA ALA A 192 -16.22 4.76 -23.37
C ALA A 192 -17.75 4.59 -23.37
N ALA A 193 -18.45 5.28 -22.49
CA ALA A 193 -19.92 5.28 -22.47
C ALA A 193 -20.52 5.91 -23.74
N TYR A 194 -19.92 7.00 -24.26
CA TYR A 194 -20.37 7.66 -25.47
C TYR A 194 -20.15 6.80 -26.73
N LYS A 195 -19.05 6.05 -26.79
CA LYS A 195 -18.72 5.16 -27.92
C LYS A 195 -19.54 3.86 -27.92
N ARG A 196 -20.14 3.48 -26.78
CA ARG A 196 -21.04 2.33 -26.71
C ARG A 196 -22.42 2.74 -27.20
N ASP A 197 -22.80 2.20 -28.32
CA ASP A 197 -24.16 2.38 -28.91
C ASP A 197 -25.24 1.62 -28.12
N ALA A 198 -24.87 0.97 -27.00
CA ALA A 198 -25.76 0.17 -26.19
C ALA A 198 -26.21 0.92 -24.93
N SER A 199 -27.49 0.82 -24.62
CA SER A 199 -28.16 1.41 -23.46
C SER A 199 -27.64 0.87 -22.09
N LEU A 200 -26.74 -0.11 -22.12
CA LEU A 200 -26.15 -0.78 -20.95
C LEU A 200 -24.75 -0.24 -20.64
N THR A 201 -24.57 0.32 -19.44
CA THR A 201 -23.26 0.79 -18.96
C THR A 201 -22.58 -0.20 -18.02
N GLY A 202 -23.33 -1.17 -17.46
CA GLY A 202 -22.87 -2.23 -16.57
C GLY A 202 -22.84 -3.61 -17.24
N VAL A 203 -22.57 -4.64 -16.44
CA VAL A 203 -22.64 -6.04 -16.86
C VAL A 203 -24.10 -6.44 -17.02
N THR A 204 -24.47 -7.06 -18.16
CA THR A 204 -25.83 -7.52 -18.40
C THR A 204 -26.19 -8.69 -17.50
N SER A 205 -27.43 -8.73 -17.03
CA SER A 205 -27.99 -9.89 -16.34
C SER A 205 -28.43 -11.01 -17.30
N GLY A 206 -28.48 -10.69 -18.61
CA GLY A 206 -29.04 -11.56 -19.64
C GLY A 206 -30.56 -11.54 -19.70
N LEU A 207 -31.23 -10.64 -18.95
CA LEU A 207 -32.66 -10.44 -18.92
C LEU A 207 -32.97 -9.00 -19.41
N THR A 208 -33.45 -8.85 -20.63
CA THR A 208 -33.60 -7.56 -21.31
C THR A 208 -34.36 -6.52 -20.48
N ASP A 209 -35.52 -6.89 -19.94
CA ASP A 209 -36.36 -5.98 -19.14
C ASP A 209 -35.67 -5.55 -17.84
N LEU A 210 -34.86 -6.44 -17.24
CA LEU A 210 -34.11 -6.15 -16.02
C LEU A 210 -32.92 -5.24 -16.33
N ASP A 211 -32.26 -5.50 -17.43
CA ASP A 211 -31.11 -4.70 -17.90
C ASP A 211 -31.54 -3.28 -18.30
N GLU A 212 -32.71 -3.13 -18.93
CA GLU A 212 -33.29 -1.80 -19.21
C GLU A 212 -33.60 -1.00 -17.94
N LEU A 213 -34.07 -1.70 -16.87
CA LEU A 213 -34.40 -1.05 -15.60
C LEU A 213 -33.15 -0.69 -14.77
N LEU A 214 -32.11 -1.52 -14.79
CA LEU A 214 -30.91 -1.34 -13.99
C LEU A 214 -29.81 -0.55 -14.72
N GLY A 215 -29.83 -0.49 -16.04
CA GLY A 215 -28.72 0.01 -16.85
C GLY A 215 -27.50 -0.91 -16.86
N GLY A 216 -27.68 -2.18 -16.42
CA GLY A 216 -26.63 -3.16 -16.12
C GLY A 216 -26.17 -3.10 -14.67
N MET A 217 -25.38 -4.10 -14.25
CA MET A 217 -24.80 -4.19 -12.90
C MET A 217 -23.40 -3.59 -12.89
N HIS A 218 -23.12 -2.66 -11.97
CA HIS A 218 -21.81 -2.01 -11.86
C HIS A 218 -20.98 -2.62 -10.71
N ARG A 219 -19.65 -2.51 -10.79
CA ARG A 219 -18.72 -3.11 -9.81
C ARG A 219 -18.93 -2.67 -8.36
N SER A 220 -19.51 -1.51 -8.11
CA SER A 220 -19.78 -0.98 -6.76
C SER A 220 -21.21 -1.19 -6.29
N ASP A 221 -22.06 -1.85 -7.09
CA ASP A 221 -23.48 -2.02 -6.77
C ASP A 221 -23.71 -3.17 -5.81
N LEU A 222 -24.58 -2.94 -4.83
CA LEU A 222 -25.15 -4.01 -3.99
C LEU A 222 -26.58 -4.31 -4.48
N VAL A 223 -26.74 -5.41 -5.20
CA VAL A 223 -28.06 -5.85 -5.68
C VAL A 223 -28.65 -6.87 -4.71
N ILE A 224 -29.79 -6.56 -4.09
CA ILE A 224 -30.49 -7.43 -3.14
C ILE A 224 -31.67 -8.11 -3.80
N LEU A 225 -31.61 -9.43 -3.96
CA LEU A 225 -32.71 -10.26 -4.46
C LEU A 225 -33.51 -10.84 -3.28
N ALA A 226 -34.72 -10.33 -3.06
CA ALA A 226 -35.59 -10.77 -1.98
C ALA A 226 -36.89 -11.41 -2.51
N GLY A 227 -37.43 -12.35 -1.78
CA GLY A 227 -38.69 -13.01 -2.09
C GLY A 227 -39.02 -14.13 -1.07
N ARG A 228 -40.27 -14.62 -1.08
CA ARG A 228 -40.69 -15.73 -0.20
C ARG A 228 -39.91 -17.01 -0.51
N PRO A 229 -39.79 -17.95 0.44
CA PRO A 229 -39.24 -19.27 0.16
C PRO A 229 -39.92 -19.91 -1.06
N SER A 230 -39.16 -20.67 -1.84
CA SER A 230 -39.61 -21.38 -3.05
C SER A 230 -40.07 -20.53 -4.25
N MET A 231 -39.81 -19.21 -4.25
CA MET A 231 -40.14 -18.34 -5.40
C MET A 231 -39.04 -18.28 -6.49
N GLY A 232 -38.05 -19.14 -6.45
CA GLY A 232 -37.05 -19.25 -7.49
C GLY A 232 -35.89 -18.25 -7.40
N LYS A 233 -35.64 -17.61 -6.22
CA LYS A 233 -34.51 -16.66 -6.04
C LYS A 233 -33.16 -17.25 -6.47
N THR A 234 -32.87 -18.45 -5.99
CA THR A 234 -31.60 -19.14 -6.34
C THR A 234 -31.53 -19.46 -7.83
N ALA A 235 -32.65 -19.88 -8.44
CA ALA A 235 -32.72 -20.14 -9.88
C ALA A 235 -32.43 -18.87 -10.70
N LEU A 236 -33.00 -17.74 -10.30
CA LEU A 236 -32.76 -16.45 -10.95
C LEU A 236 -31.29 -16.01 -10.79
N ALA A 237 -30.74 -16.10 -9.57
CA ALA A 237 -29.35 -15.75 -9.32
C ALA A 237 -28.37 -16.65 -10.13
N THR A 238 -28.67 -17.95 -10.22
CA THR A 238 -27.88 -18.90 -11.01
C THR A 238 -27.96 -18.59 -12.52
N ASN A 239 -29.15 -18.22 -13.02
CA ASN A 239 -29.31 -17.83 -14.42
C ASN A 239 -28.51 -16.55 -14.74
N ILE A 240 -28.57 -15.54 -13.88
CA ILE A 240 -27.78 -14.31 -14.06
C ILE A 240 -26.28 -14.66 -14.07
N ALA A 241 -25.81 -15.44 -13.08
CA ALA A 241 -24.40 -15.86 -13.03
C ALA A 241 -23.98 -16.65 -14.27
N PHE A 242 -24.84 -17.53 -14.77
CA PHE A 242 -24.59 -18.29 -15.99
C PHE A 242 -24.54 -17.39 -17.23
N ASN A 243 -25.45 -16.43 -17.34
CA ASN A 243 -25.45 -15.46 -18.45
C ASN A 243 -24.17 -14.63 -18.42
N VAL A 244 -23.78 -14.11 -17.24
CA VAL A 244 -22.54 -13.32 -17.08
C VAL A 244 -21.29 -14.16 -17.46
N ALA A 245 -21.22 -15.41 -17.01
CA ALA A 245 -20.10 -16.29 -17.30
C ALA A 245 -19.99 -16.68 -18.81
N ASN A 246 -21.09 -16.59 -19.54
CA ASN A 246 -21.12 -16.86 -20.99
C ASN A 246 -20.98 -15.60 -21.85
N LEU A 247 -20.77 -14.43 -21.23
CA LEU A 247 -20.45 -13.21 -21.98
C LEU A 247 -19.04 -13.39 -22.57
N THR A 248 -18.97 -13.59 -23.86
CA THR A 248 -17.73 -13.45 -24.62
C THR A 248 -17.61 -12.02 -25.05
N ASP A 249 -16.57 -11.32 -24.62
CA ASP A 249 -16.21 -10.04 -25.18
C ASP A 249 -15.82 -10.23 -26.66
N THR A 250 -16.55 -9.61 -27.57
CA THR A 250 -16.19 -9.58 -28.98
C THR A 250 -15.33 -8.34 -29.23
N ILE A 251 -14.11 -8.51 -29.72
CA ILE A 251 -13.30 -7.41 -30.24
C ILE A 251 -13.67 -7.24 -31.70
N VAL A 252 -14.13 -6.03 -32.06
CA VAL A 252 -14.34 -5.64 -33.46
C VAL A 252 -13.01 -5.10 -33.98
N ASP A 253 -12.45 -5.73 -35.01
CA ASP A 253 -11.24 -5.26 -35.68
C ASP A 253 -11.50 -3.98 -36.51
N GLU A 254 -10.42 -3.35 -37.00
CA GLU A 254 -10.49 -2.14 -37.84
C GLU A 254 -11.30 -2.33 -39.13
N HIS A 255 -11.69 -3.56 -39.46
CA HIS A 255 -12.42 -3.96 -40.65
C HIS A 255 -13.89 -4.33 -40.33
N GLY A 256 -14.32 -4.22 -39.06
CA GLY A 256 -15.69 -4.51 -38.65
C GLY A 256 -15.95 -6.02 -38.42
N ASN A 257 -14.94 -6.88 -38.34
CA ASN A 257 -15.13 -8.28 -38.03
C ASN A 257 -15.10 -8.51 -36.52
N GLU A 258 -16.12 -9.20 -36.00
CA GLU A 258 -16.23 -9.58 -34.59
C GLU A 258 -15.41 -10.87 -34.35
N THR A 259 -14.39 -10.78 -33.50
CA THR A 259 -13.64 -11.95 -33.00
C THR A 259 -13.90 -12.14 -31.52
N PRO A 260 -14.30 -13.34 -31.07
CA PRO A 260 -14.46 -13.61 -29.63
C PRO A 260 -13.09 -13.52 -28.93
N VAL A 261 -13.04 -12.88 -27.78
CA VAL A 261 -11.87 -12.94 -26.90
C VAL A 261 -11.96 -14.21 -26.07
N ASP A 262 -10.99 -15.10 -26.24
CA ASP A 262 -10.89 -16.38 -25.50
C ASP A 262 -10.40 -16.22 -24.05
N ASP A 263 -10.63 -15.06 -23.39
CA ASP A 263 -10.31 -14.87 -21.98
C ASP A 263 -11.60 -14.73 -21.15
N PRO A 264 -11.96 -15.76 -20.36
CA PRO A 264 -13.09 -15.65 -19.43
C PRO A 264 -12.75 -14.65 -18.33
N VAL A 265 -13.62 -13.66 -18.13
CA VAL A 265 -13.58 -12.66 -17.04
C VAL A 265 -13.79 -13.33 -15.67
#